data_2472de7775895a6bee514dd9495d4a60
#
_entry.id   2472de7775895a6bee514dd9495d4a60
#
_cell.length_a   1.000
_cell.length_b   1.000
_cell.length_c   1.000
_cell.angle_alpha   90.00
_cell.angle_beta   90.00
_cell.angle_gamma   90.00
#
_symmetry.space_group_name_H-M   'P 1'
#
loop_
_entity.id
_entity.type
_entity.pdbx_description
1 polymer ?
#
loop_
_entity_poly.entity_id
_entity_poly.type
_entity_poly.pdbx_seq_one_letter_code
_entity_poly.pdbx_strand_id
1 'polypeptide(L)'
;MRVRLVGVVVVFAFLIGYAAGQRQVPTQNAGQSEQLLRSIDLSNELDSTKGRPLRMRKVTLQPGGVLGLHNHVDRPAVTYMLQGQMTYHQDGKPDMVANPGDGFAEGRATTHWAESTGKVPAVWIAVDIPKP
;
A
#
# COMPACT_ATOMS: atom_id res chain seq x y z
N MET A 1 46.79 62.45 5.50
CA MET A 1 45.79 61.82 4.66
C MET A 1 45.60 60.40 5.14
N ARG A 2 44.49 60.10 5.88
CA ARG A 2 44.21 58.76 6.45
C ARG A 2 43.21 58.08 5.57
N VAL A 3 43.64 56.99 4.91
CA VAL A 3 42.76 56.11 4.11
C VAL A 3 42.04 55.16 5.05
N ARG A 4 40.71 55.26 5.12
CA ARG A 4 39.84 54.29 5.81
C ARG A 4 39.52 53.14 4.89
N LEU A 5 40.02 51.96 5.18
CA LEU A 5 39.61 50.73 4.54
C LEU A 5 38.21 50.37 5.04
N VAL A 6 37.21 50.34 4.15
CA VAL A 6 35.88 49.82 4.45
C VAL A 6 35.88 48.35 4.03
N GLY A 7 35.88 47.48 5.03
CA GLY A 7 35.74 46.03 4.83
C GLY A 7 34.30 45.66 4.46
N VAL A 8 34.11 45.12 3.26
CA VAL A 8 32.82 44.53 2.87
C VAL A 8 32.76 43.10 3.41
N VAL A 9 31.86 42.85 4.37
CA VAL A 9 31.55 41.51 4.86
C VAL A 9 30.52 40.93 3.95
N VAL A 10 30.92 39.92 3.13
CA VAL A 10 29.98 39.12 2.31
C VAL A 10 29.45 37.97 3.15
N VAL A 11 28.21 38.05 3.55
CA VAL A 11 27.51 36.96 4.23
C VAL A 11 26.98 35.97 3.19
N PHE A 12 27.60 34.81 3.06
CA PHE A 12 27.05 33.70 2.29
C PHE A 12 25.94 33.01 3.11
N ALA A 13 24.68 33.29 2.76
CA ALA A 13 23.57 32.54 3.26
C ALA A 13 23.51 31.18 2.54
N PHE A 14 23.93 30.10 3.18
CA PHE A 14 23.66 28.74 2.72
C PHE A 14 22.18 28.44 2.91
N LEU A 15 21.41 28.51 1.83
CA LEU A 15 20.06 27.94 1.76
C LEU A 15 20.22 26.40 1.69
N ILE A 16 20.15 25.76 2.84
CA ILE A 16 19.97 24.31 2.91
C ILE A 16 18.52 24.04 2.48
N GLY A 17 18.32 23.76 1.19
CA GLY A 17 17.06 23.27 0.68
C GLY A 17 16.79 21.90 1.28
N TYR A 18 15.85 21.79 2.21
CA TYR A 18 15.24 20.53 2.59
C TYR A 18 14.42 20.05 1.37
N ALA A 19 15.04 19.27 0.50
CA ALA A 19 14.31 18.42 -0.41
C ALA A 19 13.64 17.34 0.44
N ALA A 20 12.41 17.58 0.89
CA ALA A 20 11.53 16.53 1.35
C ALA A 20 11.32 15.64 0.13
N GLY A 21 12.08 14.55 0.03
CA GLY A 21 11.96 13.58 -1.04
C GLY A 21 10.53 13.07 -1.03
N GLN A 22 9.73 13.47 -2.03
CA GLN A 22 8.42 12.90 -2.23
C GLN A 22 8.62 11.41 -2.48
N ARG A 23 8.14 10.58 -1.54
CA ARG A 23 8.20 9.13 -1.66
C ARG A 23 7.44 8.73 -2.92
N GLN A 24 8.14 8.17 -3.88
CA GLN A 24 7.51 7.74 -5.12
C GLN A 24 6.56 6.59 -4.82
N VAL A 25 5.28 6.73 -5.21
CA VAL A 25 4.26 5.69 -5.01
C VAL A 25 4.63 4.48 -5.88
N PRO A 26 4.84 3.29 -5.30
CA PRO A 26 5.20 2.11 -6.05
C PRO A 26 4.03 1.60 -6.88
N THR A 27 4.28 1.27 -8.15
CA THR A 27 3.28 0.71 -9.08
C THR A 27 3.46 -0.79 -9.33
N GLN A 28 4.54 -1.38 -8.82
CA GLN A 28 4.88 -2.79 -8.99
C GLN A 28 4.91 -3.49 -7.63
N ASN A 29 4.47 -4.75 -7.60
CA ASN A 29 4.62 -5.60 -6.43
C ASN A 29 6.08 -6.03 -6.27
N ALA A 30 6.57 -6.08 -5.02
CA ALA A 30 7.90 -6.60 -4.68
C ALA A 30 7.82 -7.43 -3.40
N GLY A 31 8.44 -8.59 -3.38
CA GLY A 31 8.46 -9.48 -2.21
C GLY A 31 7.10 -10.08 -1.85
N GLN A 32 6.15 -10.13 -2.78
CA GLN A 32 4.82 -10.69 -2.60
C GLN A 32 4.75 -12.13 -3.12
N SER A 33 3.98 -12.96 -2.42
CA SER A 33 3.52 -14.27 -2.91
C SER A 33 2.07 -14.50 -2.52
N GLU A 34 1.35 -15.27 -3.34
CA GLU A 34 -0.04 -15.60 -3.14
C GLU A 34 -0.28 -17.10 -3.25
N GLN A 35 -1.19 -17.60 -2.42
CA GLN A 35 -1.67 -18.98 -2.46
C GLN A 35 -3.19 -18.98 -2.53
N LEU A 36 -3.77 -19.54 -3.57
CA LEU A 36 -5.20 -19.80 -3.63
C LEU A 36 -5.54 -20.89 -2.61
N LEU A 37 -6.41 -20.59 -1.65
CA LEU A 37 -6.87 -21.54 -0.65
C LEU A 37 -8.16 -22.22 -1.08
N ARG A 38 -9.15 -21.44 -1.50
CA ARG A 38 -10.47 -21.91 -1.95
C ARG A 38 -11.04 -20.95 -2.98
N SER A 39 -11.91 -21.49 -3.82
CA SER A 39 -12.70 -20.71 -4.78
C SER A 39 -14.03 -21.41 -5.02
N ILE A 40 -15.08 -20.62 -5.24
CA ILE A 40 -16.38 -21.07 -5.67
C ILE A 40 -16.84 -20.23 -6.87
N ASP A 41 -17.33 -20.87 -7.92
CA ASP A 41 -17.94 -20.18 -9.05
C ASP A 41 -19.32 -19.65 -8.61
N LEU A 42 -19.52 -18.35 -8.76
CA LEU A 42 -20.77 -17.71 -8.34
C LEU A 42 -21.89 -17.82 -9.37
N SER A 43 -21.64 -18.39 -10.56
CA SER A 43 -22.64 -18.45 -11.64
C SER A 43 -23.92 -19.16 -11.24
N ASN A 44 -23.83 -20.18 -10.37
CA ASN A 44 -24.97 -20.97 -9.89
C ASN A 44 -25.42 -20.59 -8.47
N GLU A 45 -24.71 -19.65 -7.84
CA GLU A 45 -24.94 -19.25 -6.45
C GLU A 45 -25.68 -17.91 -6.36
N LEU A 46 -25.41 -17.00 -7.30
CA LEU A 46 -25.97 -15.67 -7.33
C LEU A 46 -26.34 -15.26 -8.76
N ASP A 47 -27.49 -14.61 -8.90
CA ASP A 47 -27.87 -14.00 -10.17
C ASP A 47 -26.90 -12.88 -10.55
N SER A 48 -26.63 -12.72 -11.83
CA SER A 48 -25.85 -11.62 -12.40
C SER A 48 -24.36 -11.56 -12.06
N THR A 49 -23.74 -12.63 -11.57
CA THR A 49 -22.29 -12.66 -11.29
C THR A 49 -21.42 -12.90 -12.52
N LYS A 50 -22.01 -13.28 -13.65
CA LYS A 50 -21.32 -13.49 -14.94
C LYS A 50 -20.13 -14.46 -14.87
N GLY A 51 -20.22 -15.53 -14.08
CA GLY A 51 -19.15 -16.53 -13.95
C GLY A 51 -17.95 -16.07 -13.14
N ARG A 52 -18.07 -15.03 -12.35
CA ARG A 52 -16.99 -14.56 -11.48
C ARG A 52 -16.88 -15.46 -10.25
N PRO A 53 -15.67 -15.87 -9.86
CA PRO A 53 -15.49 -16.64 -8.64
C PRO A 53 -15.44 -15.75 -7.40
N LEU A 54 -15.86 -16.29 -6.25
CA LEU A 54 -15.43 -15.82 -4.94
C LEU A 54 -14.17 -16.59 -4.58
N ARG A 55 -13.07 -15.89 -4.30
CA ARG A 55 -11.76 -16.48 -3.98
C ARG A 55 -11.35 -16.17 -2.55
N MET A 56 -10.73 -17.15 -1.91
CA MET A 56 -9.97 -16.95 -0.67
C MET A 56 -8.50 -17.25 -0.93
N ARG A 57 -7.64 -16.30 -0.63
CA ARG A 57 -6.19 -16.39 -0.83
C ARG A 57 -5.46 -16.06 0.47
N LYS A 58 -4.34 -16.74 0.69
CA LYS A 58 -3.33 -16.30 1.63
C LYS A 58 -2.30 -15.47 0.86
N VAL A 59 -2.07 -14.27 1.30
CA VAL A 59 -1.07 -13.36 0.73
C VAL A 59 0.05 -13.17 1.74
N THR A 60 1.29 -13.20 1.28
CA THR A 60 2.47 -12.98 2.09
C THR A 60 3.32 -11.89 1.46
N LEU A 61 3.71 -10.92 2.25
CA LEU A 61 4.59 -9.82 1.86
C LEU A 61 5.83 -9.83 2.75
N GLN A 62 7.00 -10.07 2.16
CA GLN A 62 8.26 -10.15 2.90
C GLN A 62 8.58 -8.79 3.57
N PRO A 63 9.37 -8.76 4.66
CA PRO A 63 9.83 -7.50 5.26
C PRO A 63 10.43 -6.56 4.22
N GLY A 64 9.97 -5.30 4.17
CA GLY A 64 10.32 -4.33 3.14
C GLY A 64 9.67 -4.56 1.77
N GLY A 65 8.85 -5.61 1.63
CA GLY A 65 8.08 -5.86 0.42
C GLY A 65 6.97 -4.82 0.22
N VAL A 66 6.50 -4.72 -1.02
CA VAL A 66 5.52 -3.72 -1.45
C VAL A 66 4.42 -4.38 -2.27
N LEU A 67 3.18 -4.06 -1.93
CA LEU A 67 2.00 -4.25 -2.77
C LEU A 67 1.78 -2.96 -3.54
N GLY A 68 2.01 -2.98 -4.86
CA GLY A 68 1.95 -1.80 -5.72
C GLY A 68 0.57 -1.15 -5.77
N LEU A 69 0.54 0.12 -6.18
CA LEU A 69 -0.70 0.88 -6.30
C LEU A 69 -1.71 0.18 -7.20
N HIS A 70 -2.91 -0.04 -6.69
CA HIS A 70 -4.01 -0.61 -7.44
C HIS A 70 -5.36 -0.13 -6.90
N ASN A 71 -6.45 -0.42 -7.63
CA ASN A 71 -7.80 -0.06 -7.24
C ASN A 71 -8.71 -1.30 -7.14
N HIS A 72 -9.80 -1.12 -6.40
CA HIS A 72 -10.84 -2.12 -6.19
C HIS A 72 -12.14 -1.85 -6.98
N VAL A 73 -12.06 -1.05 -8.04
CA VAL A 73 -13.18 -0.89 -8.98
C VAL A 73 -13.52 -2.25 -9.56
N ASP A 74 -14.76 -2.70 -9.37
CA ASP A 74 -15.28 -4.00 -9.82
C ASP A 74 -14.51 -5.23 -9.29
N ARG A 75 -13.83 -5.05 -8.15
CA ARG A 75 -13.09 -6.10 -7.45
C ARG A 75 -13.23 -5.92 -5.93
N PRO A 76 -14.43 -6.08 -5.37
CA PRO A 76 -14.60 -5.95 -3.92
C PRO A 76 -13.79 -7.02 -3.19
N ALA A 77 -13.21 -6.64 -2.06
CA ALA A 77 -12.45 -7.54 -1.21
C ALA A 77 -12.70 -7.26 0.27
N VAL A 78 -12.53 -8.28 1.07
CA VAL A 78 -12.34 -8.19 2.52
C VAL A 78 -11.07 -8.92 2.90
N THR A 79 -10.31 -8.36 3.83
CA THR A 79 -9.03 -8.89 4.25
C THR A 79 -8.94 -9.01 5.76
N TYR A 80 -8.13 -9.95 6.25
CA TYR A 80 -7.86 -10.15 7.67
C TYR A 80 -6.40 -10.47 7.91
N MET A 81 -5.73 -9.67 8.74
CA MET A 81 -4.33 -9.83 9.08
C MET A 81 -4.10 -10.99 10.04
N LEU A 82 -3.20 -11.90 9.66
CA LEU A 82 -2.81 -13.07 10.46
C LEU A 82 -1.49 -12.85 11.19
N GLN A 83 -0.52 -12.18 10.56
CA GLN A 83 0.85 -12.07 11.06
C GLN A 83 1.52 -10.82 10.52
N GLY A 84 2.53 -10.34 11.26
CA GLY A 84 3.38 -9.23 10.86
C GLY A 84 2.68 -7.89 10.94
N GLN A 85 3.26 -6.90 10.26
CA GLN A 85 2.76 -5.53 10.24
C GLN A 85 2.85 -4.98 8.83
N MET A 86 1.84 -4.28 8.40
CA MET A 86 1.75 -3.65 7.10
C MET A 86 1.31 -2.19 7.27
N THR A 87 1.96 -1.26 6.58
CA THR A 87 1.44 0.10 6.44
C THR A 87 0.64 0.18 5.15
N TYR A 88 -0.61 0.59 5.29
CA TYR A 88 -1.61 0.68 4.24
C TYR A 88 -1.82 2.16 3.88
N HIS A 89 -1.60 2.50 2.62
CA HIS A 89 -1.68 3.86 2.09
C HIS A 89 -2.86 3.95 1.12
N GLN A 90 -3.93 4.60 1.54
CA GLN A 90 -5.12 4.79 0.73
C GLN A 90 -5.25 6.23 0.29
N ASP A 91 -5.54 6.46 -1.00
CA ASP A 91 -5.76 7.79 -1.54
C ASP A 91 -6.77 8.59 -0.72
N GLY A 92 -6.39 9.83 -0.38
CA GLY A 92 -7.22 10.75 0.37
C GLY A 92 -7.44 10.40 1.85
N LYS A 93 -6.71 9.43 2.40
CA LYS A 93 -6.77 9.05 3.82
C LYS A 93 -5.39 9.06 4.47
N PRO A 94 -5.31 9.22 5.80
CA PRO A 94 -4.08 8.98 6.54
C PRO A 94 -3.60 7.55 6.38
N ASP A 95 -2.28 7.36 6.44
CA ASP A 95 -1.67 6.04 6.50
C ASP A 95 -2.18 5.25 7.71
N MET A 96 -2.39 3.95 7.52
CA MET A 96 -2.87 3.07 8.57
C MET A 96 -1.91 1.90 8.75
N VAL A 97 -1.53 1.64 10.00
CA VAL A 97 -0.73 0.47 10.36
C VAL A 97 -1.67 -0.68 10.69
N ALA A 98 -1.59 -1.75 9.92
CA ALA A 98 -2.35 -2.97 10.09
C ALA A 98 -1.57 -4.00 10.89
N ASN A 99 -2.20 -4.55 11.92
CA ASN A 99 -1.63 -5.55 12.82
C ASN A 99 -2.45 -6.86 12.76
N PRO A 100 -1.92 -7.98 13.27
CA PRO A 100 -2.71 -9.22 13.40
C PRO A 100 -4.03 -8.97 14.14
N GLY A 101 -5.13 -9.45 13.55
CA GLY A 101 -6.48 -9.24 14.06
C GLY A 101 -7.24 -8.10 13.36
N ASP A 102 -6.56 -7.21 12.64
CA ASP A 102 -7.23 -6.15 11.88
C ASP A 102 -7.87 -6.69 10.61
N GLY A 103 -9.04 -6.15 10.29
CA GLY A 103 -9.79 -6.45 9.08
C GLY A 103 -10.11 -5.21 8.27
N PHE A 104 -10.14 -5.34 6.95
CA PHE A 104 -10.41 -4.25 6.01
C PHE A 104 -11.48 -4.64 5.01
N ALA A 105 -12.25 -3.66 4.54
CA ALA A 105 -13.14 -3.78 3.40
C ALA A 105 -12.64 -2.84 2.29
N GLU A 106 -12.44 -3.40 1.11
CA GLU A 106 -11.88 -2.73 -0.06
C GLU A 106 -12.94 -2.73 -1.17
N GLY A 107 -13.60 -1.62 -1.33
CA GLY A 107 -14.67 -1.44 -2.29
C GLY A 107 -14.28 -0.56 -3.49
N ARG A 108 -15.24 -0.25 -4.33
CA ARG A 108 -15.07 0.51 -5.58
C ARG A 108 -14.29 1.82 -5.43
N ALA A 109 -14.42 2.51 -4.29
CA ALA A 109 -13.74 3.77 -4.02
C ALA A 109 -12.33 3.60 -3.42
N THR A 110 -11.85 2.36 -3.28
CA THR A 110 -10.55 2.09 -2.71
C THR A 110 -9.47 2.06 -3.79
N THR A 111 -8.51 2.97 -3.70
CA THR A 111 -7.25 2.94 -4.43
C THR A 111 -6.14 3.02 -3.38
N HIS A 112 -5.23 2.05 -3.39
CA HIS A 112 -4.22 1.95 -2.35
C HIS A 112 -2.96 1.21 -2.81
N TRP A 113 -1.92 1.35 -2.00
CA TRP A 113 -0.73 0.51 -1.99
C TRP A 113 -0.37 0.16 -0.55
N ALA A 114 0.50 -0.79 -0.33
CA ALA A 114 0.91 -1.17 1.02
C ALA A 114 2.37 -1.63 1.06
N GLU A 115 2.97 -1.57 2.24
CA GLU A 115 4.32 -2.05 2.48
C GLU A 115 4.40 -2.84 3.78
N SER A 116 5.23 -3.89 3.79
CA SER A 116 5.54 -4.65 4.99
C SER A 116 6.57 -3.88 5.82
N THR A 117 6.12 -3.25 6.91
CA THR A 117 6.93 -2.40 7.79
C THR A 117 7.43 -3.12 9.04
N GLY A 118 6.97 -4.37 9.24
CA GLY A 118 7.42 -5.23 10.34
C GLY A 118 8.74 -5.94 10.06
N LYS A 119 9.26 -6.63 11.09
CA LYS A 119 10.49 -7.44 11.01
C LYS A 119 10.25 -8.87 10.53
N VAL A 120 8.99 -9.30 10.50
CA VAL A 120 8.54 -10.60 10.01
C VAL A 120 7.58 -10.39 8.86
N PRO A 121 7.38 -11.37 7.96
CA PRO A 121 6.46 -11.24 6.86
C PRO A 121 5.07 -10.84 7.32
N ALA A 122 4.46 -9.88 6.62
CA ALA A 122 3.04 -9.60 6.75
C ALA A 122 2.25 -10.66 6.01
N VAL A 123 1.31 -11.32 6.70
CA VAL A 123 0.48 -12.39 6.15
C VAL A 123 -0.98 -12.08 6.40
N TRP A 124 -1.81 -12.19 5.37
CA TRP A 124 -3.26 -11.97 5.50
C TRP A 124 -4.07 -12.91 4.63
N ILE A 125 -5.31 -13.08 5.00
CA ILE A 125 -6.33 -13.70 4.14
C ILE A 125 -7.04 -12.59 3.37
N ALA A 126 -7.14 -12.77 2.07
CA ALA A 126 -7.95 -11.92 1.19
C ALA A 126 -9.07 -12.75 0.57
N VAL A 127 -10.30 -12.29 0.73
CA VAL A 127 -11.48 -12.84 0.07
C VAL A 127 -11.97 -11.79 -0.91
N ASP A 128 -11.96 -12.11 -2.20
CA ASP A 128 -12.33 -11.18 -3.27
C ASP A 128 -13.16 -11.82 -4.38
N ILE A 129 -13.84 -10.97 -5.13
CA ILE A 129 -14.42 -11.30 -6.42
C ILE A 129 -13.55 -10.60 -7.47
N PRO A 130 -12.68 -11.31 -8.20
CA PRO A 130 -11.75 -10.69 -9.15
C PRO A 130 -12.51 -10.04 -10.31
N LYS A 131 -11.85 -9.13 -11.03
CA LYS A 131 -12.37 -8.62 -12.30
C LYS A 131 -12.56 -9.79 -13.30
N PRO A 132 -13.50 -9.65 -14.23
CA PRO A 132 -13.63 -10.60 -15.33
C PRO A 132 -12.34 -10.79 -16.10
#